data_4a0435f2016093ff640554a6e1335f58
#
_entry.id   4a0435f2016093ff640554a6e1335f58
#
_cell.length_a   1.000
_cell.length_b   1.000
_cell.length_c   1.000
_cell.angle_alpha   90.00
_cell.angle_beta   90.00
_cell.angle_gamma   90.00
#
_symmetry.space_group_name_H-M   'P 1'
#
loop_
_entity.id
_entity.type
_entity.pdbx_description
1 polymer ?
#
loop_
_entity_poly.entity_id
_entity_poly.type
_entity_poly.pdbx_seq_one_letter_code
_entity_poly.pdbx_strand_id
1 'polypeptide(L)'
;MTALQALYREDFDHGRAIRLWLYVVAALVFAMVLVGGATRLTESGLSITEWQPVTGALPPLNEAQWQMEFQKYQAIPQYRQLNAGMSLADFKTIYWWEWTHRLIGRVIGVVFFVPFVWFLWRGWVPPNRRAGLWMILALGALQGAIGWWMVASGLADRVEVSQYRLATHLVLACLIYVAVVWTGTRWEDERVQPLLGKLYRTAQTMTVRAGAIGLMLLLLAQIYLGALVAGLRAGHAYNTWPLIDGGLVPQSSQLFFEVPLWRNFFENPLTVQFDHRMLGYAIGLLALLQLFNVVKLVKHGPVFASVLLVVAAVIVQVALGIWTLLSVAALPLALLHQATAMITLTFSVIHAAITIPPKVSARTEPSLQ
;
A
#
# COMPACT_ATOMS: atom_id res chain seq x y z
N MET A 1 -21.70 -8.05 -39.88
CA MET A 1 -20.77 -7.41 -38.95
C MET A 1 -19.73 -6.71 -39.79
N THR A 2 -19.63 -5.37 -39.79
CA THR A 2 -18.66 -4.63 -40.61
C THR A 2 -17.26 -4.81 -40.06
N ALA A 3 -16.21 -4.75 -40.92
CA ALA A 3 -14.80 -4.81 -40.50
C ALA A 3 -14.49 -3.79 -39.40
N LEU A 4 -15.14 -2.63 -39.41
CA LEU A 4 -15.07 -1.60 -38.39
C LEU A 4 -15.62 -2.06 -37.04
N GLN A 5 -16.71 -2.84 -37.01
CA GLN A 5 -17.29 -3.42 -35.79
C GLN A 5 -16.42 -4.53 -35.19
N ALA A 6 -15.72 -5.30 -36.03
CA ALA A 6 -14.78 -6.34 -35.60
C ALA A 6 -13.52 -5.71 -34.96
N LEU A 7 -12.92 -4.70 -35.59
CA LEU A 7 -11.78 -3.93 -35.05
C LEU A 7 -12.16 -3.24 -33.72
N TYR A 8 -13.38 -2.71 -33.61
CA TYR A 8 -13.89 -2.08 -32.40
C TYR A 8 -14.01 -3.06 -31.23
N ARG A 9 -14.42 -4.31 -31.53
CA ARG A 9 -14.57 -5.36 -30.53
C ARG A 9 -13.23 -5.90 -30.05
N GLU A 10 -12.26 -6.09 -30.94
CA GLU A 10 -10.91 -6.54 -30.58
C GLU A 10 -10.19 -5.53 -29.66
N ASP A 11 -10.19 -4.23 -30.01
CA ASP A 11 -9.57 -3.19 -29.19
C ASP A 11 -10.22 -3.06 -27.79
N PHE A 12 -11.53 -3.29 -27.70
CA PHE A 12 -12.26 -3.29 -26.41
C PHE A 12 -11.84 -4.47 -25.54
N ASP A 13 -11.68 -5.67 -26.12
CA ASP A 13 -11.27 -6.86 -25.41
C ASP A 13 -9.82 -6.76 -24.91
N HIS A 14 -8.92 -6.13 -25.67
CA HIS A 14 -7.52 -5.89 -25.26
C HIS A 14 -7.44 -4.93 -24.05
N GLY A 15 -8.21 -3.86 -24.08
CA GLY A 15 -8.26 -2.90 -22.96
C GLY A 15 -8.79 -3.53 -21.67
N ARG A 16 -9.80 -4.40 -21.78
CA ARG A 16 -10.32 -5.17 -20.64
C ARG A 16 -9.30 -6.15 -20.06
N ALA A 17 -8.56 -6.85 -20.93
CA ALA A 17 -7.54 -7.81 -20.51
C ALA A 17 -6.42 -7.11 -19.71
N ILE A 18 -5.92 -5.97 -20.21
CA ILE A 18 -4.89 -5.19 -19.51
C ILE A 18 -5.41 -4.64 -18.16
N ARG A 19 -6.63 -4.15 -18.14
CA ARG A 19 -7.25 -3.65 -16.89
C ARG A 19 -7.43 -4.76 -15.87
N LEU A 20 -7.90 -5.95 -16.29
CA LEU A 20 -8.02 -7.10 -15.40
C LEU A 20 -6.67 -7.53 -14.86
N TRP A 21 -5.66 -7.61 -15.72
CA TRP A 21 -4.29 -7.92 -15.31
C TRP A 21 -3.77 -6.93 -14.25
N LEU A 22 -3.95 -5.62 -14.44
CA LEU A 22 -3.56 -4.62 -13.46
C LEU A 22 -4.29 -4.81 -12.12
N TYR A 23 -5.57 -5.14 -12.14
CA TYR A 23 -6.31 -5.41 -10.90
C TYR A 23 -5.89 -6.71 -10.22
N VAL A 24 -5.49 -7.74 -10.99
CA VAL A 24 -4.87 -8.96 -10.42
C VAL A 24 -3.55 -8.62 -9.74
N VAL A 25 -2.70 -7.80 -10.39
CA VAL A 25 -1.45 -7.30 -9.76
C VAL A 25 -1.77 -6.49 -8.49
N ALA A 26 -2.76 -5.60 -8.53
CA ALA A 26 -3.18 -4.85 -7.34
C ALA A 26 -3.62 -5.77 -6.20
N ALA A 27 -4.43 -6.80 -6.49
CA ALA A 27 -4.87 -7.78 -5.49
C ALA A 27 -3.69 -8.56 -4.89
N LEU A 28 -2.69 -8.92 -5.68
CA LEU A 28 -1.47 -9.57 -5.19
C LEU A 28 -0.63 -8.62 -4.32
N VAL A 29 -0.48 -7.35 -4.70
CA VAL A 29 0.21 -6.35 -3.86
C VAL A 29 -0.56 -6.11 -2.55
N PHE A 30 -1.89 -6.06 -2.60
CA PHE A 30 -2.73 -5.98 -1.40
C PHE A 30 -2.48 -7.18 -0.47
N ALA A 31 -2.54 -8.40 -0.98
CA ALA A 31 -2.25 -9.61 -0.21
C ALA A 31 -0.82 -9.60 0.34
N MET A 32 0.15 -9.14 -0.45
CA MET A 32 1.56 -8.98 -0.05
C MET A 32 1.71 -8.05 1.15
N VAL A 33 1.00 -6.91 1.17
CA VAL A 33 1.01 -5.97 2.30
C VAL A 33 0.46 -6.64 3.55
N LEU A 34 -0.62 -7.43 3.46
CA LEU A 34 -1.18 -8.15 4.61
C LEU A 34 -0.24 -9.23 5.15
N VAL A 35 0.35 -10.03 4.27
CA VAL A 35 1.32 -11.06 4.67
C VAL A 35 2.57 -10.42 5.27
N GLY A 36 3.02 -9.27 4.72
CA GLY A 36 4.12 -8.49 5.29
C GLY A 36 3.81 -7.96 6.69
N GLY A 37 2.57 -7.50 6.92
CA GLY A 37 2.10 -7.13 8.26
C GLY A 37 2.08 -8.30 9.24
N ALA A 38 1.59 -9.46 8.80
CA ALA A 38 1.64 -10.68 9.60
C ALA A 38 3.08 -11.07 9.93
N THR A 39 3.98 -11.07 8.95
CA THR A 39 5.41 -11.34 9.14
C THR A 39 6.04 -10.39 10.16
N ARG A 40 5.66 -9.10 10.15
CA ARG A 40 6.15 -8.12 11.15
C ARG A 40 5.58 -8.39 12.54
N LEU A 41 4.26 -8.62 12.64
CA LEU A 41 3.56 -8.81 13.92
C LEU A 41 3.87 -10.14 14.59
N THR A 42 4.28 -11.16 13.83
CA THR A 42 4.76 -12.45 14.33
C THR A 42 6.28 -12.50 14.52
N GLU A 43 6.97 -11.37 14.38
CA GLU A 43 8.43 -11.24 14.51
C GLU A 43 9.23 -12.17 13.58
N SER A 44 8.63 -12.57 12.45
CA SER A 44 9.17 -13.57 11.54
C SER A 44 10.16 -13.02 10.50
N GLY A 45 10.24 -11.70 10.34
CA GLY A 45 10.91 -11.03 9.21
C GLY A 45 12.44 -11.02 9.23
N LEU A 46 13.09 -11.77 10.15
CA LEU A 46 14.54 -11.97 10.24
C LEU A 46 14.92 -13.45 10.22
N SER A 47 13.97 -14.36 9.94
CA SER A 47 14.20 -15.81 9.95
C SER A 47 15.05 -16.29 8.76
N ILE A 48 15.01 -15.57 7.63
CA ILE A 48 15.80 -15.84 6.43
C ILE A 48 16.91 -14.80 6.31
N THR A 49 18.13 -15.19 6.67
CA THR A 49 19.26 -14.27 6.87
C THR A 49 20.03 -13.94 5.59
N GLU A 50 19.70 -14.56 4.48
CA GLU A 50 20.38 -14.36 3.19
C GLU A 50 19.46 -13.79 2.11
N TRP A 51 20.04 -12.96 1.22
CA TRP A 51 19.32 -12.49 0.05
C TRP A 51 19.50 -13.48 -1.11
N GLN A 52 18.48 -14.30 -1.34
CA GLN A 52 18.45 -15.28 -2.41
C GLN A 52 17.25 -15.00 -3.33
N PRO A 53 17.37 -14.03 -4.27
CA PRO A 53 16.22 -13.59 -5.08
C PRO A 53 15.68 -14.68 -5.99
N VAL A 54 16.52 -15.58 -6.52
CA VAL A 54 16.13 -16.66 -7.44
C VAL A 54 16.08 -18.01 -6.69
N THR A 55 17.18 -18.45 -6.10
CA THR A 55 17.29 -19.78 -5.46
C THR A 55 16.39 -19.92 -4.23
N GLY A 56 16.15 -18.85 -3.50
CA GLY A 56 15.22 -18.82 -2.35
C GLY A 56 13.74 -18.98 -2.71
N ALA A 57 13.40 -19.27 -3.97
CA ALA A 57 12.03 -19.66 -4.35
C ALA A 57 11.70 -21.09 -3.88
N LEU A 58 12.71 -21.95 -3.68
CA LEU A 58 12.52 -23.27 -3.11
C LEU A 58 12.78 -23.20 -1.59
N PRO A 59 11.85 -23.72 -0.76
CA PRO A 59 12.08 -23.84 0.67
C PRO A 59 13.03 -24.98 0.96
N PRO A 60 13.57 -25.12 2.20
CA PRO A 60 14.31 -26.29 2.61
C PRO A 60 13.50 -27.57 2.39
N LEU A 61 14.06 -28.55 1.68
CA LEU A 61 13.37 -29.77 1.24
C LEU A 61 13.63 -30.99 2.15
N ASN A 62 14.68 -30.93 2.98
CA ASN A 62 15.06 -32.00 3.89
C ASN A 62 15.54 -31.46 5.24
N GLU A 63 15.67 -32.35 6.21
CA GLU A 63 16.02 -31.97 7.58
C GLU A 63 17.38 -31.30 7.68
N ALA A 64 18.38 -31.75 6.90
CA ALA A 64 19.70 -31.13 6.91
C ALA A 64 19.67 -29.66 6.45
N GLN A 65 18.87 -29.34 5.44
CA GLN A 65 18.67 -27.94 4.99
C GLN A 65 17.94 -27.12 6.05
N TRP A 66 16.93 -27.67 6.72
CA TRP A 66 16.26 -27.00 7.84
C TRP A 66 17.21 -26.69 8.99
N GLN A 67 18.06 -27.64 9.37
CA GLN A 67 19.08 -27.42 10.41
C GLN A 67 20.08 -26.33 10.00
N MET A 68 20.49 -26.30 8.74
CA MET A 68 21.41 -25.27 8.22
C MET A 68 20.78 -23.86 8.30
N GLU A 69 19.53 -23.69 7.86
CA GLU A 69 18.84 -22.40 7.96
C GLU A 69 18.62 -21.99 9.42
N PHE A 70 18.30 -22.93 10.29
CA PHE A 70 18.17 -22.66 11.72
C PHE A 70 19.50 -22.25 12.36
N GLN A 71 20.62 -22.87 12.01
CA GLN A 71 21.94 -22.46 12.49
C GLN A 71 22.31 -21.05 12.06
N LYS A 72 21.96 -20.64 10.83
CA LYS A 72 22.14 -19.26 10.37
C LYS A 72 21.31 -18.29 11.22
N TYR A 73 20.05 -18.63 11.52
CA TYR A 73 19.18 -17.83 12.37
C TYR A 73 19.72 -17.72 13.81
N GLN A 74 20.28 -18.80 14.36
CA GLN A 74 20.88 -18.82 15.70
C GLN A 74 22.08 -17.86 15.84
N ALA A 75 22.70 -17.46 14.73
CA ALA A 75 23.83 -16.54 14.73
C ALA A 75 23.45 -15.07 14.89
N ILE A 76 22.18 -14.69 14.65
CA ILE A 76 21.75 -13.29 14.68
C ILE A 76 21.32 -12.81 16.07
N PRO A 77 21.32 -11.46 16.34
CA PRO A 77 20.94 -10.91 17.64
C PRO A 77 19.53 -11.27 18.09
N GLN A 78 18.55 -11.33 17.17
CA GLN A 78 17.16 -11.67 17.51
C GLN A 78 17.07 -13.05 18.20
N TYR A 79 17.74 -14.08 17.66
CA TYR A 79 17.74 -15.38 18.32
C TYR A 79 18.39 -15.31 19.69
N ARG A 80 19.58 -14.70 19.78
CA ARG A 80 20.37 -14.69 21.03
C ARG A 80 19.70 -13.93 22.17
N GLN A 81 18.94 -12.88 21.85
CA GLN A 81 18.37 -11.99 22.87
C GLN A 81 16.88 -12.25 23.14
N LEU A 82 16.11 -12.68 22.12
CA LEU A 82 14.66 -12.84 22.25
C LEU A 82 14.20 -14.28 22.14
N ASN A 83 14.83 -15.10 21.28
CA ASN A 83 14.38 -16.44 20.93
C ASN A 83 15.36 -17.53 21.35
N ALA A 84 16.25 -17.26 22.33
CA ALA A 84 17.18 -18.26 22.85
C ALA A 84 16.44 -19.50 23.35
N GLY A 85 16.82 -20.69 22.83
CA GLY A 85 16.16 -21.94 23.15
C GLY A 85 14.93 -22.29 22.30
N MET A 86 14.62 -21.47 21.28
CA MET A 86 13.57 -21.78 20.29
C MET A 86 13.83 -23.17 19.67
N SER A 87 12.76 -23.95 19.52
CA SER A 87 12.84 -25.26 18.85
C SER A 87 12.90 -25.10 17.31
N LEU A 88 13.38 -26.13 16.62
CA LEU A 88 13.33 -26.16 15.16
C LEU A 88 11.89 -26.08 14.63
N ALA A 89 10.90 -26.61 15.35
CA ALA A 89 9.49 -26.54 14.97
C ALA A 89 8.96 -25.10 15.01
N ASP A 90 9.30 -24.34 16.05
CA ASP A 90 8.94 -22.93 16.17
C ASP A 90 9.64 -22.09 15.11
N PHE A 91 10.94 -22.37 14.84
CA PHE A 91 11.68 -21.74 13.75
C PHE A 91 11.03 -21.96 12.39
N LYS A 92 10.58 -23.19 12.08
CA LYS A 92 9.83 -23.48 10.84
C LYS A 92 8.60 -22.60 10.71
N THR A 93 7.89 -22.31 11.80
CA THR A 93 6.70 -21.43 11.77
C THR A 93 7.03 -20.00 11.33
N ILE A 94 8.06 -19.38 11.93
CA ILE A 94 8.47 -18.03 11.54
C ILE A 94 9.11 -18.01 10.14
N TYR A 95 9.85 -19.05 9.76
CA TYR A 95 10.43 -19.19 8.42
C TYR A 95 9.35 -19.20 7.34
N TRP A 96 8.25 -19.94 7.52
CA TRP A 96 7.16 -20.00 6.54
C TRP A 96 6.46 -18.66 6.33
N TRP A 97 6.30 -17.84 7.35
CA TRP A 97 5.77 -16.49 7.18
C TRP A 97 6.66 -15.63 6.29
N GLU A 98 7.94 -15.59 6.55
CA GLU A 98 8.89 -14.80 5.75
C GLU A 98 9.08 -15.37 4.34
N TRP A 99 9.18 -16.70 4.21
CA TRP A 99 9.29 -17.33 2.90
C TRP A 99 8.06 -17.06 2.02
N THR A 100 6.85 -17.18 2.57
CA THR A 100 5.60 -16.87 1.87
C THR A 100 5.57 -15.42 1.40
N HIS A 101 5.96 -14.48 2.27
CA HIS A 101 6.09 -13.07 1.91
C HIS A 101 7.05 -12.88 0.72
N ARG A 102 8.24 -13.47 0.79
CA ARG A 102 9.24 -13.40 -0.29
C ARG A 102 8.77 -14.10 -1.58
N LEU A 103 8.01 -15.21 -1.46
CA LEU A 103 7.44 -15.92 -2.62
C LEU A 103 6.40 -15.07 -3.33
N ILE A 104 5.46 -14.47 -2.60
CA ILE A 104 4.44 -13.57 -3.20
C ILE A 104 5.12 -12.43 -3.95
N GLY A 105 6.20 -11.85 -3.42
CA GLY A 105 6.97 -10.83 -4.11
C GLY A 105 7.52 -11.29 -5.47
N ARG A 106 8.05 -12.51 -5.54
CA ARG A 106 8.50 -13.12 -6.82
C ARG A 106 7.33 -13.35 -7.77
N VAL A 107 6.22 -13.87 -7.27
CA VAL A 107 4.99 -14.10 -8.05
C VAL A 107 4.47 -12.79 -8.64
N ILE A 108 4.44 -11.70 -7.86
CA ILE A 108 4.05 -10.37 -8.36
C ILE A 108 4.96 -9.96 -9.52
N GLY A 109 6.27 -10.14 -9.39
CA GLY A 109 7.22 -9.84 -10.47
C GLY A 109 6.93 -10.60 -11.76
N VAL A 110 6.67 -11.90 -11.67
CA VAL A 110 6.35 -12.76 -12.82
C VAL A 110 5.00 -12.39 -13.42
N VAL A 111 3.96 -12.24 -12.59
CA VAL A 111 2.58 -11.90 -13.01
C VAL A 111 2.52 -10.49 -13.62
N PHE A 112 3.41 -9.59 -13.22
CA PHE A 112 3.53 -8.30 -13.88
C PHE A 112 4.34 -8.42 -15.19
N PHE A 113 5.54 -8.96 -15.13
CA PHE A 113 6.50 -8.93 -16.24
C PHE A 113 6.05 -9.74 -17.45
N VAL A 114 5.61 -10.99 -17.25
CA VAL A 114 5.29 -11.90 -18.37
C VAL A 114 4.13 -11.38 -19.22
N PRO A 115 2.96 -11.01 -18.64
CA PRO A 115 1.88 -10.43 -19.44
C PRO A 115 2.24 -9.06 -20.02
N PHE A 116 3.03 -8.23 -19.31
CA PHE A 116 3.47 -6.94 -19.82
C PHE A 116 4.27 -7.08 -21.12
N VAL A 117 5.27 -7.98 -21.14
CA VAL A 117 6.06 -8.26 -22.35
C VAL A 117 5.18 -8.82 -23.45
N TRP A 118 4.26 -9.73 -23.14
CA TRP A 118 3.30 -10.26 -24.09
C TRP A 118 2.43 -9.16 -24.71
N PHE A 119 1.85 -8.27 -23.89
CA PHE A 119 1.02 -7.16 -24.38
C PHE A 119 1.83 -6.16 -25.21
N LEU A 120 3.10 -5.91 -24.87
CA LEU A 120 4.01 -5.09 -25.69
C LEU A 120 4.26 -5.74 -27.05
N TRP A 121 4.57 -7.03 -27.07
CA TRP A 121 4.83 -7.78 -28.32
C TRP A 121 3.60 -7.82 -29.22
N ARG A 122 2.41 -7.98 -28.63
CA ARG A 122 1.14 -7.95 -29.37
C ARG A 122 0.69 -6.54 -29.79
N GLY A 123 1.44 -5.50 -29.42
CA GLY A 123 1.08 -4.12 -29.71
C GLY A 123 -0.16 -3.59 -28.98
N TRP A 124 -0.63 -4.29 -27.90
CA TRP A 124 -1.82 -3.92 -27.15
C TRP A 124 -1.60 -2.69 -26.25
N VAL A 125 -0.34 -2.40 -25.87
CA VAL A 125 0.02 -1.25 -25.04
C VAL A 125 0.29 -0.03 -25.89
N PRO A 126 -0.54 1.03 -25.80
CA PRO A 126 -0.32 2.28 -26.53
C PRO A 126 1.02 2.92 -26.17
N PRO A 127 1.73 3.61 -27.12
CA PRO A 127 3.04 4.20 -26.86
C PRO A 127 3.09 5.15 -25.67
N ASN A 128 2.05 5.97 -25.48
CA ASN A 128 1.90 6.92 -24.36
C ASN A 128 1.72 6.26 -22.97
N ARG A 129 1.45 4.96 -22.92
CA ARG A 129 1.28 4.19 -21.66
C ARG A 129 2.50 3.35 -21.30
N ARG A 130 3.41 3.09 -22.27
CA ARG A 130 4.56 2.17 -22.07
C ARG A 130 5.49 2.65 -20.98
N ALA A 131 5.85 3.93 -20.96
CA ALA A 131 6.75 4.48 -19.95
C ALA A 131 6.22 4.32 -18.51
N GLY A 132 4.90 4.50 -18.30
CA GLY A 132 4.28 4.30 -16.98
C GLY A 132 4.36 2.86 -16.51
N LEU A 133 4.14 1.87 -17.38
CA LEU A 133 4.24 0.46 -17.03
C LEU A 133 5.69 0.03 -16.76
N TRP A 134 6.66 0.53 -17.56
CA TRP A 134 8.09 0.33 -17.28
C TRP A 134 8.49 0.93 -15.93
N MET A 135 7.97 2.10 -15.57
CA MET A 135 8.22 2.72 -14.27
C MET A 135 7.65 1.86 -13.12
N ILE A 136 6.44 1.32 -13.24
CA ILE A 136 5.86 0.41 -12.24
C ILE A 136 6.75 -0.83 -12.06
N LEU A 137 7.23 -1.43 -13.14
CA LEU A 137 8.16 -2.56 -13.09
C LEU A 137 9.47 -2.20 -12.39
N ALA A 138 10.06 -1.05 -12.72
CA ALA A 138 11.30 -0.56 -12.09
C ALA A 138 11.11 -0.30 -10.58
N LEU A 139 9.98 0.29 -10.18
CA LEU A 139 9.63 0.47 -8.78
C LEU A 139 9.43 -0.87 -8.07
N GLY A 140 8.86 -1.89 -8.74
CA GLY A 140 8.76 -3.25 -8.22
C GLY A 140 10.13 -3.89 -7.98
N ALA A 141 11.09 -3.72 -8.88
CA ALA A 141 12.47 -4.18 -8.68
C ALA A 141 13.15 -3.44 -7.51
N LEU A 142 12.98 -2.11 -7.44
CA LEU A 142 13.47 -1.28 -6.33
C LEU A 142 12.86 -1.71 -4.99
N GLN A 143 11.58 -2.10 -4.97
CA GLN A 143 10.89 -2.60 -3.77
C GLN A 143 11.59 -3.84 -3.20
N GLY A 144 12.04 -4.75 -4.05
CA GLY A 144 12.83 -5.93 -3.62
C GLY A 144 14.16 -5.52 -2.97
N ALA A 145 14.88 -4.58 -3.57
CA ALA A 145 16.15 -4.07 -3.03
C ALA A 145 15.93 -3.33 -1.69
N ILE A 146 14.90 -2.50 -1.58
CA ILE A 146 14.56 -1.81 -0.32
C ILE A 146 14.08 -2.81 0.74
N GLY A 147 13.37 -3.88 0.36
CA GLY A 147 13.01 -4.96 1.28
C GLY A 147 14.24 -5.64 1.89
N TRP A 148 15.23 -5.95 1.07
CA TRP A 148 16.49 -6.47 1.58
C TRP A 148 17.27 -5.47 2.45
N TRP A 149 17.35 -4.22 2.03
CA TRP A 149 17.95 -3.16 2.83
C TRP A 149 17.28 -3.00 4.21
N MET A 150 15.95 -3.22 4.28
CA MET A 150 15.21 -3.26 5.53
C MET A 150 15.63 -4.45 6.40
N VAL A 151 15.62 -5.67 5.87
CA VAL A 151 15.99 -6.90 6.59
C VAL A 151 17.42 -6.81 7.09
N ALA A 152 18.36 -6.36 6.26
CA ALA A 152 19.77 -6.21 6.64
C ALA A 152 19.99 -5.32 7.88
N SER A 153 19.04 -4.41 8.20
CA SER A 153 19.15 -3.58 9.42
C SER A 153 18.95 -4.35 10.73
N GLY A 154 18.28 -5.51 10.67
CA GLY A 154 18.02 -6.33 11.87
C GLY A 154 18.96 -7.51 12.03
N LEU A 155 19.87 -7.74 11.07
CA LEU A 155 20.76 -8.93 11.10
C LEU A 155 22.06 -8.74 11.86
N ALA A 156 22.54 -7.49 12.04
CA ALA A 156 23.85 -7.20 12.63
C ALA A 156 23.77 -6.84 14.12
N ASP A 157 23.17 -5.71 14.45
CA ASP A 157 23.24 -5.12 15.79
C ASP A 157 21.88 -4.94 16.47
N ARG A 158 20.78 -5.23 15.76
CA ARG A 158 19.41 -5.00 16.23
C ARG A 158 18.64 -6.32 16.31
N VAL A 159 17.67 -6.36 17.20
CA VAL A 159 16.73 -7.51 17.31
C VAL A 159 15.49 -7.34 16.40
N GLU A 160 15.32 -6.16 15.83
CA GLU A 160 14.20 -5.79 14.93
C GLU A 160 14.69 -4.93 13.78
N VAL A 161 13.92 -4.90 12.68
CA VAL A 161 14.19 -4.01 11.55
C VAL A 161 14.04 -2.53 11.95
N SER A 162 14.79 -1.65 11.30
CA SER A 162 14.66 -0.21 11.51
C SER A 162 13.26 0.29 11.14
N GLN A 163 12.62 1.07 12.02
CA GLN A 163 11.32 1.70 11.77
C GLN A 163 11.32 2.60 10.53
N TYR A 164 12.42 3.29 10.25
CA TYR A 164 12.60 4.10 9.03
C TYR A 164 12.57 3.26 7.77
N ARG A 165 13.31 2.14 7.76
CA ARG A 165 13.40 1.25 6.60
C ARG A 165 12.08 0.50 6.40
N LEU A 166 11.40 0.13 7.49
CA LEU A 166 10.05 -0.46 7.45
C LEU A 166 9.04 0.51 6.83
N ALA A 167 9.01 1.76 7.31
CA ALA A 167 8.11 2.77 6.78
C ALA A 167 8.39 3.10 5.31
N THR A 168 9.66 3.20 4.91
CA THR A 168 10.07 3.40 3.51
C THR A 168 9.62 2.24 2.63
N HIS A 169 9.82 1.00 3.07
CA HIS A 169 9.41 -0.21 2.34
C HIS A 169 7.89 -0.27 2.16
N LEU A 170 7.12 -0.01 3.21
CA LEU A 170 5.65 -0.03 3.13
C LEU A 170 5.10 1.09 2.25
N VAL A 171 5.62 2.31 2.37
CA VAL A 171 5.14 3.44 1.55
C VAL A 171 5.47 3.23 0.08
N LEU A 172 6.66 2.71 -0.25
CA LEU A 172 6.97 2.37 -1.64
C LEU A 172 6.01 1.29 -2.19
N ALA A 173 5.69 0.26 -1.40
CA ALA A 173 4.67 -0.73 -1.79
C ALA A 173 3.31 -0.08 -2.04
N CYS A 174 2.88 0.88 -1.19
CA CYS A 174 1.64 1.63 -1.37
C CYS A 174 1.70 2.56 -2.60
N LEU A 175 2.84 3.17 -2.92
CA LEU A 175 3.00 3.98 -4.13
C LEU A 175 2.90 3.12 -5.41
N ILE A 176 3.50 1.93 -5.41
CA ILE A 176 3.34 0.95 -6.49
C ILE A 176 1.86 0.56 -6.61
N TYR A 177 1.21 0.24 -5.50
CA TYR A 177 -0.21 -0.08 -5.45
C TYR A 177 -1.08 1.04 -6.03
N VAL A 178 -0.86 2.29 -5.59
CA VAL A 178 -1.54 3.48 -6.13
C VAL A 178 -1.33 3.59 -7.64
N ALA A 179 -0.10 3.43 -8.13
CA ALA A 179 0.21 3.51 -9.54
C ALA A 179 -0.52 2.43 -10.37
N VAL A 180 -0.59 1.20 -9.85
CA VAL A 180 -1.29 0.09 -10.50
C VAL A 180 -2.80 0.32 -10.53
N VAL A 181 -3.42 0.64 -9.37
CA VAL A 181 -4.87 0.91 -9.27
C VAL A 181 -5.26 2.12 -10.10
N TRP A 182 -4.48 3.20 -10.04
CA TRP A 182 -4.69 4.42 -10.84
C TRP A 182 -4.66 4.11 -12.34
N THR A 183 -3.62 3.38 -12.78
CA THR A 183 -3.46 3.00 -14.17
C THR A 183 -4.62 2.12 -14.63
N GLY A 184 -5.01 1.12 -13.84
CA GLY A 184 -6.16 0.25 -14.12
C GLY A 184 -7.48 1.00 -14.19
N THR A 185 -7.73 1.93 -13.24
CA THR A 185 -8.94 2.75 -13.21
C THR A 185 -9.03 3.68 -14.42
N ARG A 186 -7.89 4.20 -14.87
CA ARG A 186 -7.83 5.09 -16.04
C ARG A 186 -7.50 4.38 -17.36
N TRP A 187 -7.48 3.05 -17.35
CA TRP A 187 -7.31 2.24 -18.55
C TRP A 187 -8.63 2.07 -19.28
N GLU A 188 -9.32 3.17 -19.56
CA GLU A 188 -10.54 3.14 -20.37
C GLU A 188 -10.23 3.51 -21.82
N ASP A 189 -11.08 2.96 -22.69
CA ASP A 189 -11.04 3.21 -24.11
C ASP A 189 -11.26 4.74 -24.35
N GLU A 190 -10.31 5.37 -25.02
CA GLU A 190 -10.39 6.77 -25.45
C GLU A 190 -11.67 7.09 -26.25
N ARG A 191 -12.38 6.06 -26.71
CA ARG A 191 -13.60 6.14 -27.53
C ARG A 191 -14.87 6.23 -26.72
N VAL A 192 -14.92 5.72 -25.48
CA VAL A 192 -16.06 5.83 -24.55
C VAL A 192 -16.05 7.19 -23.83
N GLN A 193 -14.92 7.87 -23.83
CA GLN A 193 -14.70 9.15 -23.16
C GLN A 193 -15.62 10.32 -23.63
N PRO A 194 -16.05 10.46 -24.89
CA PRO A 194 -16.94 11.57 -25.27
C PRO A 194 -18.33 11.49 -24.64
N LEU A 195 -18.87 10.28 -24.44
CA LEU A 195 -20.17 10.06 -23.81
C LEU A 195 -20.09 10.28 -22.28
N LEU A 196 -19.03 9.81 -21.64
CA LEU A 196 -18.76 10.06 -20.24
C LEU A 196 -18.30 11.50 -19.99
N GLY A 197 -17.62 12.14 -20.95
CA GLY A 197 -17.09 13.49 -20.84
C GLY A 197 -18.15 14.58 -20.55
N LYS A 198 -19.40 14.42 -21.00
CA LYS A 198 -20.49 15.32 -20.61
C LYS A 198 -20.94 15.12 -19.16
N LEU A 199 -20.99 13.87 -18.68
CA LEU A 199 -21.29 13.53 -17.28
C LEU A 199 -20.14 13.94 -16.34
N TYR A 200 -18.90 13.84 -16.79
CA TYR A 200 -17.71 14.21 -16.01
C TYR A 200 -17.46 15.72 -15.95
N ARG A 201 -17.85 16.52 -16.96
CA ARG A 201 -17.60 17.98 -16.97
C ARG A 201 -18.29 18.72 -15.84
N THR A 202 -19.47 18.28 -15.41
CA THR A 202 -20.25 18.94 -14.34
C THR A 202 -19.67 18.63 -12.94
N ALA A 203 -18.90 17.54 -12.80
CA ALA A 203 -18.37 17.06 -11.52
C ALA A 203 -16.96 17.60 -11.18
N GLN A 204 -16.35 18.38 -12.06
CA GLN A 204 -14.91 18.62 -12.03
C GLN A 204 -14.54 20.04 -11.57
N THR A 205 -15.11 20.48 -10.47
CA THR A 205 -14.59 21.68 -9.82
C THR A 205 -13.17 21.39 -9.29
N MET A 206 -12.29 22.42 -9.36
CA MET A 206 -10.94 22.36 -8.83
C MET A 206 -10.92 21.89 -7.36
N THR A 207 -11.94 22.30 -6.59
CA THR A 207 -12.14 21.95 -5.19
C THR A 207 -12.34 20.46 -4.96
N VAL A 208 -13.23 19.79 -5.74
CA VAL A 208 -13.49 18.35 -5.61
C VAL A 208 -12.24 17.55 -5.95
N ARG A 209 -11.51 17.94 -7.00
CA ARG A 209 -10.26 17.30 -7.39
C ARG A 209 -9.16 17.45 -6.34
N ALA A 210 -8.96 18.68 -5.86
CA ALA A 210 -7.95 18.96 -4.84
C ALA A 210 -8.23 18.19 -3.54
N GLY A 211 -9.48 18.12 -3.10
CA GLY A 211 -9.90 17.34 -1.94
C GLY A 211 -9.66 15.84 -2.13
N ALA A 212 -9.98 15.28 -3.31
CA ALA A 212 -9.74 13.86 -3.61
C ALA A 212 -8.25 13.50 -3.63
N ILE A 213 -7.41 14.33 -4.28
CA ILE A 213 -5.95 14.14 -4.29
C ILE A 213 -5.39 14.34 -2.88
N GLY A 214 -5.85 15.36 -2.16
CA GLY A 214 -5.43 15.63 -0.78
C GLY A 214 -5.70 14.45 0.15
N LEU A 215 -6.89 13.84 0.08
CA LEU A 215 -7.21 12.61 0.83
C LEU A 215 -6.27 11.46 0.50
N MET A 216 -6.00 11.21 -0.77
CA MET A 216 -5.07 10.15 -1.19
C MET A 216 -3.65 10.38 -0.63
N LEU A 217 -3.14 11.61 -0.70
CA LEU A 217 -1.80 11.94 -0.20
C LEU A 217 -1.74 11.86 1.34
N LEU A 218 -2.76 12.34 2.04
CA LEU A 218 -2.82 12.23 3.51
C LEU A 218 -2.95 10.78 3.98
N LEU A 219 -3.67 9.92 3.23
CA LEU A 219 -3.72 8.48 3.54
C LEU A 219 -2.35 7.81 3.36
N LEU A 220 -1.56 8.18 2.36
CA LEU A 220 -0.18 7.70 2.23
C LEU A 220 0.70 8.17 3.41
N ALA A 221 0.56 9.42 3.83
CA ALA A 221 1.25 9.95 5.01
C ALA A 221 0.80 9.22 6.29
N GLN A 222 -0.50 8.93 6.43
CA GLN A 222 -1.07 8.18 7.54
C GLN A 222 -0.51 6.75 7.62
N ILE A 223 -0.36 6.08 6.47
CA ILE A 223 0.25 4.74 6.39
C ILE A 223 1.73 4.82 6.81
N TYR A 224 2.46 5.88 6.41
CA TYR A 224 3.83 6.09 6.86
C TYR A 224 3.92 6.21 8.39
N LEU A 225 3.09 7.08 8.99
CA LEU A 225 3.04 7.22 10.46
C LEU A 225 2.61 5.91 11.14
N GLY A 226 1.64 5.19 10.56
CA GLY A 226 1.24 3.87 11.06
C GLY A 226 2.37 2.84 11.03
N ALA A 227 3.24 2.89 10.02
CA ALA A 227 4.44 2.05 9.96
C ALA A 227 5.47 2.41 11.04
N LEU A 228 5.62 3.70 11.37
CA LEU A 228 6.45 4.13 12.51
C LEU A 228 5.87 3.67 13.84
N VAL A 229 4.53 3.80 14.04
CA VAL A 229 3.83 3.28 15.24
C VAL A 229 4.08 1.78 15.40
N ALA A 230 3.96 1.00 14.32
CA ALA A 230 4.22 -0.43 14.33
C ALA A 230 5.69 -0.76 14.57
N GLY A 231 6.61 -0.01 13.93
CA GLY A 231 8.06 -0.19 14.07
C GLY A 231 8.57 0.12 15.48
N LEU A 232 7.98 1.10 16.16
CA LEU A 232 8.32 1.50 17.54
C LEU A 232 7.49 0.76 18.61
N ARG A 233 6.55 -0.13 18.21
CA ARG A 233 5.58 -0.77 19.13
C ARG A 233 4.82 0.25 19.99
N ALA A 234 4.60 1.46 19.50
CA ALA A 234 4.01 2.55 20.26
C ALA A 234 2.60 2.27 20.76
N GLY A 235 1.83 1.39 20.07
CA GLY A 235 0.52 0.95 20.50
C GLY A 235 0.51 0.05 21.72
N HIS A 236 1.63 -0.55 22.10
CA HIS A 236 1.77 -1.32 23.33
C HIS A 236 2.06 -0.41 24.53
N ALA A 237 2.78 0.70 24.33
CA ALA A 237 3.15 1.62 25.39
C ALA A 237 2.01 2.59 25.74
N TYR A 238 1.29 3.12 24.74
CA TYR A 238 0.25 4.13 24.90
C TYR A 238 -1.08 3.63 24.33
N ASN A 239 -1.74 2.72 25.03
CA ASN A 239 -2.91 1.97 24.56
C ASN A 239 -4.26 2.50 25.06
N THR A 240 -4.35 3.78 25.43
CA THR A 240 -5.60 4.41 25.89
C THR A 240 -6.21 5.31 24.80
N TRP A 241 -7.54 5.50 24.87
CA TRP A 241 -8.30 6.40 24.01
C TRP A 241 -9.56 6.88 24.75
N PRO A 242 -10.02 8.14 24.62
CA PRO A 242 -9.47 9.23 23.78
C PRO A 242 -8.19 9.87 24.34
N LEU A 243 -7.89 9.68 25.63
CA LEU A 243 -6.69 10.22 26.25
C LEU A 243 -5.44 9.47 25.78
N ILE A 244 -4.31 10.16 25.82
CA ILE A 244 -2.98 9.60 25.60
C ILE A 244 -2.08 10.09 26.74
N ASP A 245 -1.48 9.17 27.46
CA ASP A 245 -0.67 9.46 28.64
C ASP A 245 -1.36 10.41 29.68
N GLY A 246 -2.66 10.14 29.91
CA GLY A 246 -3.47 10.88 30.87
C GLY A 246 -4.08 12.19 30.38
N GLY A 247 -3.75 12.68 29.17
CA GLY A 247 -4.27 13.92 28.58
C GLY A 247 -4.84 13.76 27.18
N LEU A 248 -5.61 14.74 26.70
CA LEU A 248 -5.99 14.83 25.28
C LEU A 248 -4.79 15.20 24.42
N VAL A 249 -3.90 16.03 24.95
CA VAL A 249 -2.62 16.41 24.37
C VAL A 249 -1.55 16.14 25.42
N PRO A 250 -0.54 15.31 25.14
CA PRO A 250 0.58 15.08 26.06
C PRO A 250 1.37 16.35 26.34
N GLN A 251 2.11 16.37 27.45
CA GLN A 251 2.95 17.50 27.80
C GLN A 251 4.06 17.69 26.76
N SER A 252 4.41 18.95 26.46
CA SER A 252 5.45 19.26 25.48
C SER A 252 6.82 18.69 25.84
N SER A 253 7.13 18.59 27.14
CA SER A 253 8.35 17.94 27.66
C SER A 253 8.42 16.44 27.34
N GLN A 254 7.28 15.76 27.23
CA GLN A 254 7.20 14.34 26.87
C GLN A 254 7.22 14.15 25.35
N LEU A 255 6.62 15.10 24.61
CA LEU A 255 6.61 15.05 23.15
C LEU A 255 7.96 15.37 22.52
N PHE A 256 8.79 16.20 23.17
CA PHE A 256 9.98 16.80 22.55
C PHE A 256 11.25 16.68 23.41
N PHE A 257 11.52 15.50 23.95
CA PHE A 257 12.73 15.28 24.78
C PHE A 257 13.96 14.83 23.98
N GLU A 258 13.77 14.29 22.77
CA GLU A 258 14.89 13.85 21.92
C GLU A 258 15.63 15.02 21.29
N VAL A 259 16.96 14.90 21.20
CA VAL A 259 17.84 15.89 20.55
C VAL A 259 18.59 15.22 19.40
N PRO A 260 18.56 15.81 18.21
CA PRO A 260 17.86 17.03 17.76
C PRO A 260 16.33 16.88 17.69
N LEU A 261 15.60 17.99 17.78
CA LEU A 261 14.13 18.03 17.90
C LEU A 261 13.37 17.16 16.86
N TRP A 262 13.85 17.11 15.61
CA TRP A 262 13.20 16.32 14.54
C TRP A 262 13.13 14.81 14.84
N ARG A 263 14.02 14.28 15.70
CA ARG A 263 14.02 12.85 16.07
C ARG A 263 12.73 12.44 16.76
N ASN A 264 12.11 13.34 17.54
CA ASN A 264 10.84 13.03 18.21
C ASN A 264 9.74 12.59 17.27
N PHE A 265 9.67 13.14 16.04
CA PHE A 265 8.67 12.77 15.04
C PHE A 265 8.87 11.38 14.44
N PHE A 266 9.99 10.71 14.74
CA PHE A 266 10.34 9.41 14.15
C PHE A 266 10.83 8.38 15.16
N GLU A 267 11.27 8.78 16.35
CA GLU A 267 11.93 7.92 17.34
C GLU A 267 11.22 7.94 18.70
N ASN A 268 10.48 9.00 19.04
CA ASN A 268 9.70 9.06 20.26
C ASN A 268 8.33 8.34 20.06
N PRO A 269 8.08 7.18 20.71
CA PRO A 269 6.83 6.43 20.52
C PRO A 269 5.57 7.23 20.85
N LEU A 270 5.63 8.13 21.83
CA LEU A 270 4.51 8.99 22.23
C LEU A 270 4.16 9.98 21.12
N THR A 271 5.16 10.70 20.60
CA THR A 271 4.97 11.68 19.53
C THR A 271 4.49 11.03 18.24
N VAL A 272 5.13 9.93 17.83
CA VAL A 272 4.73 9.18 16.63
C VAL A 272 3.29 8.71 16.72
N GLN A 273 2.86 8.20 17.87
CA GLN A 273 1.48 7.77 18.06
C GLN A 273 0.51 8.96 18.11
N PHE A 274 0.88 10.05 18.76
CA PHE A 274 0.09 11.28 18.80
C PHE A 274 -0.11 11.84 17.38
N ASP A 275 0.95 11.95 16.59
CA ASP A 275 0.88 12.42 15.21
C ASP A 275 -0.02 11.53 14.33
N HIS A 276 0.10 10.20 14.50
CA HIS A 276 -0.77 9.24 13.79
C HIS A 276 -2.25 9.47 14.13
N ARG A 277 -2.61 9.75 15.39
CA ARG A 277 -4.00 10.06 15.79
C ARG A 277 -4.45 11.41 15.21
N MET A 278 -3.63 12.45 15.31
CA MET A 278 -3.96 13.80 14.83
C MET A 278 -4.18 13.81 13.31
N LEU A 279 -3.32 13.14 12.56
CA LEU A 279 -3.51 12.99 11.12
C LEU A 279 -4.76 12.16 10.78
N GLY A 280 -5.06 11.13 11.55
CA GLY A 280 -6.30 10.35 11.42
C GLY A 280 -7.56 11.22 11.58
N TYR A 281 -7.59 12.11 12.59
CA TYR A 281 -8.69 13.05 12.77
C TYR A 281 -8.78 14.09 11.62
N ALA A 282 -7.64 14.58 11.15
CA ALA A 282 -7.59 15.48 10.00
C ALA A 282 -8.12 14.82 8.71
N ILE A 283 -7.79 13.55 8.47
CA ILE A 283 -8.33 12.76 7.35
C ILE A 283 -9.85 12.60 7.48
N GLY A 284 -10.35 12.29 8.67
CA GLY A 284 -11.79 12.20 8.94
C GLY A 284 -12.52 13.51 8.60
N LEU A 285 -11.98 14.64 9.07
CA LEU A 285 -12.54 15.97 8.77
C LEU A 285 -12.49 16.27 7.25
N LEU A 286 -11.36 16.03 6.59
CA LEU A 286 -11.23 16.25 5.16
C LEU A 286 -12.16 15.34 4.34
N ALA A 287 -12.38 14.09 4.77
CA ALA A 287 -13.33 13.18 4.12
C ALA A 287 -14.78 13.71 4.21
N LEU A 288 -15.19 14.27 5.36
CA LEU A 288 -16.49 14.89 5.52
C LEU A 288 -16.63 16.19 4.70
N LEU A 289 -15.57 17.01 4.66
CA LEU A 289 -15.55 18.21 3.80
C LEU A 289 -15.64 17.85 2.31
N GLN A 290 -14.93 16.78 1.92
CA GLN A 290 -15.00 16.27 0.55
C GLN A 290 -16.40 15.76 0.20
N LEU A 291 -17.05 15.02 1.11
CA LEU A 291 -18.44 14.59 0.94
C LEU A 291 -19.37 15.81 0.77
N PHE A 292 -19.25 16.81 1.65
CA PHE A 292 -20.04 18.03 1.56
C PHE A 292 -19.88 18.73 0.19
N ASN A 293 -18.63 18.88 -0.28
CA ASN A 293 -18.35 19.49 -1.58
C ASN A 293 -18.96 18.68 -2.73
N VAL A 294 -18.84 17.34 -2.69
CA VAL A 294 -19.41 16.47 -3.74
C VAL A 294 -20.93 16.50 -3.71
N VAL A 295 -21.58 16.44 -2.53
CA VAL A 295 -23.03 16.56 -2.40
C VAL A 295 -23.52 17.89 -2.97
N LYS A 296 -22.83 19.00 -2.69
CA LYS A 296 -23.20 20.34 -3.15
C LYS A 296 -23.00 20.53 -4.65
N LEU A 297 -21.91 20.02 -5.21
CA LEU A 297 -21.44 20.36 -6.55
C LEU A 297 -21.74 19.28 -7.60
N VAL A 298 -21.80 17.99 -7.19
CA VAL A 298 -21.93 16.84 -8.10
C VAL A 298 -23.28 16.14 -7.97
N LYS A 299 -23.80 16.03 -6.76
CA LYS A 299 -25.12 15.50 -6.37
C LYS A 299 -25.36 14.01 -6.62
N HIS A 300 -24.87 13.41 -7.72
CA HIS A 300 -25.08 12.01 -8.08
C HIS A 300 -23.99 11.50 -9.03
N GLY A 301 -24.02 10.19 -9.35
CA GLY A 301 -23.09 9.56 -10.28
C GLY A 301 -21.85 8.93 -9.63
N PRO A 302 -20.86 8.47 -10.42
CA PRO A 302 -19.73 7.70 -9.92
C PRO A 302 -18.87 8.43 -8.89
N VAL A 303 -18.68 9.74 -9.05
CA VAL A 303 -17.91 10.57 -8.09
C VAL A 303 -18.63 10.66 -6.76
N PHE A 304 -19.97 10.79 -6.77
CA PHE A 304 -20.78 10.77 -5.55
C PHE A 304 -20.72 9.41 -4.86
N ALA A 305 -20.91 8.31 -5.60
CA ALA A 305 -20.82 6.96 -5.04
C ALA A 305 -19.42 6.68 -4.44
N SER A 306 -18.36 7.10 -5.13
CA SER A 306 -16.99 6.86 -4.66
C SER A 306 -16.64 7.63 -3.38
N VAL A 307 -17.12 8.87 -3.20
CA VAL A 307 -16.86 9.61 -1.95
C VAL A 307 -17.60 9.00 -0.76
N LEU A 308 -18.79 8.43 -0.97
CA LEU A 308 -19.50 7.68 0.08
C LEU A 308 -18.70 6.46 0.54
N LEU A 309 -18.12 5.72 -0.41
CA LEU A 309 -17.24 4.58 -0.09
C LEU A 309 -15.98 5.02 0.68
N VAL A 310 -15.36 6.14 0.29
CA VAL A 310 -14.21 6.70 1.02
C VAL A 310 -14.59 7.05 2.44
N VAL A 311 -15.70 7.79 2.65
CA VAL A 311 -16.15 8.20 4.00
C VAL A 311 -16.49 6.98 4.85
N ALA A 312 -17.24 6.02 4.30
CA ALA A 312 -17.57 4.78 5.01
C ALA A 312 -16.30 4.01 5.43
N ALA A 313 -15.34 3.88 4.51
CA ALA A 313 -14.07 3.20 4.79
C ALA A 313 -13.25 3.96 5.85
N VAL A 314 -13.21 5.31 5.83
CA VAL A 314 -12.53 6.11 6.85
C VAL A 314 -13.17 5.92 8.23
N ILE A 315 -14.50 5.89 8.32
CA ILE A 315 -15.21 5.64 9.59
C ILE A 315 -14.84 4.26 10.14
N VAL A 316 -14.90 3.22 9.31
CA VAL A 316 -14.51 1.85 9.72
C VAL A 316 -13.03 1.81 10.13
N GLN A 317 -12.16 2.49 9.38
CA GLN A 317 -10.72 2.54 9.66
C GLN A 317 -10.42 3.19 11.02
N VAL A 318 -11.10 4.29 11.35
CA VAL A 318 -10.96 4.96 12.65
C VAL A 318 -11.44 4.04 13.78
N ALA A 319 -12.61 3.43 13.63
CA ALA A 319 -13.16 2.51 14.62
C ALA A 319 -12.23 1.31 14.87
N LEU A 320 -11.71 0.71 13.81
CA LEU A 320 -10.73 -0.39 13.91
C LEU A 320 -9.40 0.06 14.50
N GLY A 321 -8.95 1.28 14.20
CA GLY A 321 -7.73 1.84 14.80
C GLY A 321 -7.85 2.00 16.30
N ILE A 322 -8.97 2.53 16.77
CA ILE A 322 -9.28 2.66 18.21
C ILE A 322 -9.35 1.26 18.85
N TRP A 323 -10.06 0.33 18.24
CA TRP A 323 -10.18 -1.03 18.78
C TRP A 323 -8.83 -1.76 18.80
N THR A 324 -8.02 -1.66 17.75
CA THR A 324 -6.67 -2.22 17.72
C THR A 324 -5.81 -1.67 18.84
N LEU A 325 -5.88 -0.36 19.09
CA LEU A 325 -5.15 0.31 20.15
C LEU A 325 -5.57 -0.20 21.55
N LEU A 326 -6.88 -0.19 21.83
CA LEU A 326 -7.43 -0.63 23.13
C LEU A 326 -7.19 -2.11 23.40
N SER A 327 -7.00 -2.92 22.36
CA SER A 327 -6.66 -4.35 22.44
C SER A 327 -5.15 -4.61 22.47
N VAL A 328 -4.32 -3.59 22.75
CA VAL A 328 -2.85 -3.69 22.81
C VAL A 328 -2.29 -4.31 21.52
N ALA A 329 -2.77 -3.85 20.37
CA ALA A 329 -2.38 -4.28 19.02
C ALA A 329 -2.54 -5.81 18.80
N ALA A 330 -3.61 -6.41 19.29
CA ALA A 330 -3.92 -7.83 19.05
C ALA A 330 -3.82 -8.18 17.57
N LEU A 331 -3.10 -9.27 17.23
CA LEU A 331 -2.74 -9.64 15.87
C LEU A 331 -3.91 -9.60 14.86
N PRO A 332 -5.10 -10.20 15.13
CA PRO A 332 -6.21 -10.17 14.18
C PRO A 332 -6.72 -8.74 13.90
N LEU A 333 -6.80 -7.91 14.95
CA LEU A 333 -7.28 -6.52 14.82
C LEU A 333 -6.26 -5.63 14.11
N ALA A 334 -4.97 -5.80 14.39
CA ALA A 334 -3.90 -5.08 13.70
C ALA A 334 -3.88 -5.42 12.20
N LEU A 335 -4.05 -6.69 11.83
CA LEU A 335 -4.15 -7.11 10.43
C LEU A 335 -5.45 -6.59 9.76
N LEU A 336 -6.57 -6.59 10.48
CA LEU A 336 -7.83 -6.05 9.97
C LEU A 336 -7.74 -4.54 9.77
N HIS A 337 -7.11 -3.81 10.70
CA HIS A 337 -6.84 -2.37 10.56
C HIS A 337 -5.94 -2.08 9.35
N GLN A 338 -4.90 -2.89 9.13
CA GLN A 338 -4.03 -2.77 7.95
C GLN A 338 -4.77 -3.10 6.64
N ALA A 339 -5.61 -4.14 6.63
CA ALA A 339 -6.44 -4.49 5.46
C ALA A 339 -7.39 -3.35 5.09
N THR A 340 -8.07 -2.79 6.10
CA THR A 340 -9.01 -1.69 5.90
C THR A 340 -8.30 -0.40 5.47
N ALA A 341 -7.05 -0.15 5.92
CA ALA A 341 -6.23 0.94 5.42
C ALA A 341 -5.98 0.82 3.91
N MET A 342 -5.67 -0.39 3.44
CA MET A 342 -5.50 -0.65 2.00
C MET A 342 -6.81 -0.50 1.21
N ILE A 343 -7.95 -0.92 1.77
CA ILE A 343 -9.28 -0.70 1.17
C ILE A 343 -9.59 0.80 1.09
N THR A 344 -9.34 1.55 2.16
CA THR A 344 -9.53 3.00 2.21
C THR A 344 -8.65 3.70 1.18
N LEU A 345 -7.39 3.30 1.05
CA LEU A 345 -6.48 3.78 0.02
C LEU A 345 -7.02 3.45 -1.38
N THR A 346 -7.53 2.24 -1.62
CA THR A 346 -8.12 1.83 -2.90
C THR A 346 -9.26 2.75 -3.31
N PHE A 347 -10.24 2.96 -2.42
CA PHE A 347 -11.38 3.82 -2.69
C PHE A 347 -10.94 5.27 -2.91
N SER A 348 -9.96 5.76 -2.15
CA SER A 348 -9.41 7.10 -2.33
C SER A 348 -8.69 7.28 -3.67
N VAL A 349 -7.89 6.28 -4.10
CA VAL A 349 -7.22 6.29 -5.41
C VAL A 349 -8.25 6.29 -6.55
N ILE A 350 -9.27 5.43 -6.48
CA ILE A 350 -10.34 5.38 -7.48
C ILE A 350 -11.08 6.72 -7.50
N HIS A 351 -11.46 7.27 -6.33
CA HIS A 351 -12.12 8.56 -6.22
C HIS A 351 -11.28 9.68 -6.86
N ALA A 352 -9.99 9.76 -6.54
CA ALA A 352 -9.08 10.74 -7.12
C ALA A 352 -8.94 10.55 -8.66
N ALA A 353 -8.79 9.31 -9.13
CA ALA A 353 -8.63 9.00 -10.53
C ALA A 353 -9.83 9.41 -11.39
N ILE A 354 -11.07 9.20 -10.89
CA ILE A 354 -12.28 9.55 -11.64
C ILE A 354 -12.64 11.04 -11.56
N THR A 355 -12.05 11.81 -10.63
CA THR A 355 -12.24 13.28 -10.58
C THR A 355 -11.40 14.03 -11.60
N ILE A 356 -10.39 13.39 -12.23
CA ILE A 356 -9.52 14.00 -13.21
C ILE A 356 -10.08 13.73 -14.61
N PRO A 357 -10.36 14.78 -15.42
CA PRO A 357 -10.86 14.58 -16.77
C PRO A 357 -9.87 13.79 -17.63
N PRO A 358 -10.36 12.99 -18.57
CA PRO A 358 -9.52 12.42 -19.60
C PRO A 358 -8.87 13.52 -20.42
N LYS A 359 -7.61 13.33 -20.84
CA LYS A 359 -6.97 14.21 -21.81
C LYS A 359 -7.70 14.03 -23.15
N VAL A 360 -8.45 15.02 -23.59
CA VAL A 360 -9.00 15.05 -24.96
C VAL A 360 -7.81 15.18 -25.91
N SER A 361 -7.46 14.11 -26.62
CA SER A 361 -6.56 14.20 -27.77
C SER A 361 -7.28 15.07 -28.80
N ALA A 362 -6.71 16.22 -29.17
CA ALA A 362 -7.14 16.99 -30.31
C ALA A 362 -6.85 16.11 -31.56
N ARG A 363 -7.80 15.24 -31.91
CA ARG A 363 -7.84 14.71 -33.28
C ARG A 363 -8.22 15.89 -34.15
N THR A 364 -7.28 16.31 -35.00
CA THR A 364 -7.55 17.12 -36.17
C THR A 364 -8.84 16.62 -36.81
N GLU A 365 -9.87 17.50 -36.82
CA GLU A 365 -11.01 17.28 -37.69
C GLU A 365 -10.49 17.04 -39.10
N PRO A 366 -10.95 15.98 -39.80
CA PRO A 366 -10.63 15.87 -41.21
C PRO A 366 -11.19 17.13 -41.85
N SER A 367 -10.29 17.94 -42.43
CA SER A 367 -10.69 19.05 -43.28
C SER A 367 -11.57 18.48 -44.40
N LEU A 368 -12.89 18.72 -44.27
CA LEU A 368 -13.81 18.58 -45.41
C LEU A 368 -13.38 19.58 -46.49
N GLN A 369 -12.57 19.11 -47.43
CA GLN A 369 -12.39 19.71 -48.75
C GLN A 369 -13.26 18.96 -49.74
#